data_cff11bb1e70cf22a42563dbf93bb174f
#
_entry.id   cff11bb1e70cf22a42563dbf93bb174f
#
_cell.length_a   1.000
_cell.length_b   1.000
_cell.length_c   1.000
_cell.angle_alpha   90.00
_cell.angle_beta   90.00
_cell.angle_gamma   90.00
#
_symmetry.space_group_name_H-M   'P 1'
#
loop_
_entity.id
_entity.type
_entity.pdbx_description
1 polymer ?
#
loop_
_entity_poly.entity_id
_entity_poly.type
_entity_poly.pdbx_seq_one_letter_code
_entity_poly.pdbx_strand_id
1 'polypeptide(L)'
;MEKLRTGIIGCGKVGDFHAKVYAELPQSEFVAVCDADSARAEAFASRYGVKAYTDVATMCRDARLDVVSICTPHPLHASPAVAAADCGCNVLVEKPLASSLEDCDAIIAAEKRNHVTVGTMV
;
A
#
# COMPACT_ATOMS: atom_id res chain seq x y z
N MET A 1 -7.54 -16.47 15.25
CA MET A 1 -7.00 -16.16 13.90
C MET A 1 -6.22 -14.87 13.95
N GLU A 2 -4.99 -14.92 13.48
CA GLU A 2 -4.17 -13.71 13.44
C GLU A 2 -4.71 -12.71 12.42
N LYS A 3 -4.66 -11.44 12.79
CA LYS A 3 -5.04 -10.38 11.87
C LYS A 3 -3.92 -10.11 10.89
N LEU A 4 -4.28 -9.72 9.68
CA LEU A 4 -3.32 -9.24 8.70
C LEU A 4 -2.94 -7.79 9.03
N ARG A 5 -1.67 -7.49 9.06
CA ARG A 5 -1.18 -6.12 9.28
C ARG A 5 -1.28 -5.37 7.95
N THR A 6 -2.03 -4.30 7.94
CA THR A 6 -2.34 -3.57 6.72
C THR A 6 -1.81 -2.14 6.72
N GLY A 7 -1.54 -1.63 5.54
CA GLY A 7 -1.06 -0.26 5.36
C GLY A 7 -1.57 0.35 4.07
N ILE A 8 -1.42 1.66 3.97
CA ILE A 8 -1.87 2.45 2.82
C ILE A 8 -0.69 3.24 2.26
N ILE A 9 -0.55 3.26 0.95
CA ILE A 9 0.39 4.12 0.25
C ILE A 9 -0.41 5.10 -0.58
N GLY A 10 -0.29 6.40 -0.27
CA GLY A 10 -1.07 7.47 -0.89
C GLY A 10 -2.18 7.94 0.03
N CYS A 11 -1.99 9.08 0.66
CA CYS A 11 -2.86 9.61 1.71
C CYS A 11 -3.85 10.66 1.17
N GLY A 12 -4.50 10.37 0.05
CA GLY A 12 -5.54 11.21 -0.54
C GLY A 12 -6.94 10.63 -0.29
N LYS A 13 -7.90 11.03 -1.12
CA LYS A 13 -9.30 10.59 -0.96
C LYS A 13 -9.48 9.09 -1.11
N VAL A 14 -8.81 8.48 -2.08
CA VAL A 14 -8.89 7.05 -2.30
C VAL A 14 -8.26 6.31 -1.13
N GLY A 15 -7.14 6.80 -0.64
CA GLY A 15 -6.49 6.24 0.55
C GLY A 15 -7.40 6.30 1.76
N ASP A 16 -8.13 7.40 1.93
CA ASP A 16 -9.07 7.56 3.03
C ASP A 16 -10.19 6.52 2.97
N PHE A 17 -10.70 6.25 1.78
CA PHE A 17 -11.71 5.20 1.60
C PHE A 17 -11.16 3.83 2.00
N HIS A 18 -9.96 3.47 1.54
CA HIS A 18 -9.31 2.21 1.89
C HIS A 18 -9.02 2.12 3.39
N ALA A 19 -8.60 3.24 3.99
CA ALA A 19 -8.31 3.28 5.42
C ALA A 19 -9.53 2.97 6.27
N LYS A 20 -10.68 3.52 5.89
CA LYS A 20 -11.94 3.25 6.59
C LYS A 20 -12.29 1.77 6.52
N VAL A 21 -12.11 1.16 5.35
CA VAL A 21 -12.36 -0.27 5.18
C VAL A 21 -11.43 -1.10 6.05
N TYR A 22 -10.13 -0.81 6.00
CA TYR A 22 -9.16 -1.54 6.83
C TYR A 22 -9.43 -1.39 8.33
N ALA A 23 -9.82 -0.20 8.75
CA ALA A 23 -10.09 0.06 10.17
C ALA A 23 -11.30 -0.72 10.68
N GLU A 24 -12.25 -1.03 9.80
CA GLU A 24 -13.49 -1.72 10.17
C GLU A 24 -13.44 -3.23 9.99
N LEU A 25 -12.53 -3.75 9.15
CA LEU A 25 -12.45 -5.19 8.90
C LEU A 25 -11.88 -5.93 10.10
N PRO A 26 -12.59 -6.95 10.61
CA PRO A 26 -12.08 -7.72 11.76
C PRO A 26 -10.76 -8.44 11.48
N GLN A 27 -10.49 -8.80 10.23
CA GLN A 27 -9.27 -9.50 9.84
C GLN A 27 -8.08 -8.56 9.63
N SER A 28 -8.30 -7.25 9.69
CA SER A 28 -7.27 -6.25 9.44
C SER A 28 -6.83 -5.56 10.71
N GLU A 29 -5.53 -5.47 10.90
CA GLU A 29 -4.94 -4.56 11.87
C GLU A 29 -4.27 -3.45 11.08
N PHE A 30 -4.95 -2.31 10.97
CA PHE A 30 -4.46 -1.17 10.20
C PHE A 30 -3.41 -0.42 11.02
N VAL A 31 -2.15 -0.41 10.58
CA VAL A 31 -1.04 0.06 11.41
C VAL A 31 -0.20 1.18 10.82
N ALA A 32 -0.24 1.42 9.51
CA ALA A 32 0.70 2.37 8.90
C ALA A 32 0.16 3.00 7.63
N VAL A 33 0.64 4.21 7.35
CA VAL A 33 0.37 4.94 6.11
C VAL A 33 1.67 5.54 5.57
N CYS A 34 1.72 5.75 4.27
CA CYS A 34 2.89 6.32 3.59
C CYS A 34 2.46 7.34 2.55
N ASP A 35 3.15 8.46 2.50
CA ASP A 35 2.99 9.47 1.46
C ASP A 35 4.30 10.21 1.32
N ALA A 36 4.68 10.57 0.08
CA ALA A 36 5.89 11.33 -0.15
C ALA A 36 5.86 12.70 0.55
N ASP A 37 4.66 13.25 0.75
CA ASP A 37 4.44 14.47 1.51
C ASP A 37 4.31 14.10 2.99
N SER A 38 5.33 14.40 3.78
CA SER A 38 5.40 14.08 5.21
C SER A 38 4.23 14.67 6.00
N ALA A 39 3.85 15.91 5.72
CA ALA A 39 2.75 16.56 6.42
C ALA A 39 1.42 15.85 6.14
N ARG A 40 1.21 15.43 4.89
CA ARG A 40 0.01 14.68 4.52
C ARG A 40 -0.03 13.32 5.20
N ALA A 41 1.10 12.63 5.22
CA ALA A 41 1.19 11.33 5.90
C ALA A 41 0.88 11.46 7.39
N GLU A 42 1.43 12.45 8.05
CA GLU A 42 1.22 12.65 9.48
C GLU A 42 -0.21 13.04 9.81
N ALA A 43 -0.82 13.94 9.01
CA ALA A 43 -2.21 14.32 9.23
C ALA A 43 -3.16 13.14 9.07
N PHE A 44 -2.91 12.33 8.05
CA PHE A 44 -3.70 11.11 7.79
C PHE A 44 -3.53 10.10 8.92
N ALA A 45 -2.28 9.88 9.35
CA ALA A 45 -1.97 8.94 10.43
C ALA A 45 -2.66 9.34 11.74
N SER A 46 -2.69 10.63 12.04
CA SER A 46 -3.35 11.14 13.25
C SER A 46 -4.84 10.82 13.28
N ARG A 47 -5.51 10.89 12.12
CA ARG A 47 -6.94 10.58 12.07
C ARG A 47 -7.26 9.13 12.39
N TYR A 48 -6.35 8.22 12.06
CA TYR A 48 -6.58 6.79 12.24
C TYR A 48 -5.78 6.16 13.38
N GLY A 49 -4.94 6.94 14.04
CA GLY A 49 -4.12 6.41 15.14
C GLY A 49 -3.07 5.42 14.68
N VAL A 50 -2.51 5.62 13.48
CA VAL A 50 -1.50 4.75 12.89
C VAL A 50 -0.19 5.51 12.69
N LYS A 51 0.86 4.82 12.27
CA LYS A 51 2.18 5.44 12.10
C LYS A 51 2.37 5.95 10.68
N ALA A 52 3.01 7.12 10.55
CA ALA A 52 3.27 7.76 9.27
C ALA A 52 4.68 7.46 8.77
N TYR A 53 4.79 7.26 7.44
CA TYR A 53 6.06 7.02 6.76
C TYR A 53 6.11 7.81 5.47
N THR A 54 7.33 8.06 4.98
CA THR A 54 7.53 8.70 3.68
C THR A 54 8.25 7.79 2.69
N ASP A 55 8.69 6.61 3.14
CA ASP A 55 9.37 5.63 2.29
C ASP A 55 8.67 4.28 2.39
N VAL A 56 8.30 3.71 1.24
CA VAL A 56 7.53 2.47 1.18
C VAL A 56 8.28 1.30 1.81
N ALA A 57 9.53 1.10 1.42
CA ALA A 57 10.31 -0.03 1.93
C ALA A 57 10.50 0.05 3.43
N THR A 58 10.76 1.24 3.95
CA THR A 58 10.89 1.45 5.40
C THR A 58 9.61 1.09 6.12
N MET A 59 8.45 1.56 5.59
CA MET A 59 7.17 1.25 6.18
C MET A 59 6.89 -0.25 6.22
N CYS A 60 7.07 -0.92 5.09
CA CYS A 60 6.73 -2.33 4.98
C CYS A 60 7.58 -3.19 5.93
N ARG A 61 8.85 -2.86 6.09
CA ARG A 61 9.74 -3.60 6.99
C ARG A 61 9.50 -3.26 8.45
N ASP A 62 9.43 -1.97 8.77
CA ASP A 62 9.28 -1.51 10.14
C ASP A 62 7.94 -1.92 10.75
N ALA A 63 6.88 -1.74 9.99
CA ALA A 63 5.52 -2.08 10.43
C ALA A 63 5.17 -3.55 10.22
N ARG A 64 6.03 -4.32 9.55
CA ARG A 64 5.82 -5.75 9.27
C ARG A 64 4.48 -5.99 8.58
N LEU A 65 4.26 -5.29 7.47
CA LEU A 65 2.98 -5.35 6.77
C LEU A 65 2.81 -6.65 5.98
N ASP A 66 1.59 -7.18 6.03
CA ASP A 66 1.20 -8.34 5.23
C ASP A 66 0.59 -7.91 3.91
N VAL A 67 -0.16 -6.80 3.92
CA VAL A 67 -0.88 -6.27 2.75
C VAL A 67 -0.83 -4.76 2.76
N VAL A 68 -0.59 -4.17 1.58
CA VAL A 68 -0.69 -2.71 1.40
C VAL A 68 -1.60 -2.40 0.23
N SER A 69 -2.33 -1.29 0.33
CA SER A 69 -3.11 -0.74 -0.79
C SER A 69 -2.36 0.42 -1.42
N ILE A 70 -2.23 0.40 -2.74
CA ILE A 70 -1.59 1.47 -3.51
C ILE A 70 -2.67 2.43 -3.96
N CYS A 71 -2.70 3.61 -3.35
CA CYS A 71 -3.71 4.64 -3.58
C CYS A 71 -3.10 5.95 -4.08
N THR A 72 -1.88 5.87 -4.62
CA THR A 72 -1.21 7.02 -5.24
C THR A 72 -1.89 7.38 -6.55
N PRO A 73 -1.68 8.60 -7.10
CA PRO A 73 -2.20 8.95 -8.41
C PRO A 73 -1.77 7.93 -9.47
N HIS A 74 -2.66 7.70 -10.44
CA HIS A 74 -2.52 6.68 -11.46
C HIS A 74 -1.12 6.50 -12.05
N PRO A 75 -0.40 7.54 -12.50
CA PRO A 75 0.92 7.30 -13.10
C PRO A 75 1.98 6.81 -12.11
N LEU A 76 1.69 6.78 -10.82
CA LEU A 76 2.65 6.44 -9.78
C LEU A 76 2.36 5.08 -9.10
N HIS A 77 1.59 4.20 -9.74
CA HIS A 77 1.25 2.90 -9.14
C HIS A 77 2.42 1.92 -9.15
N ALA A 78 3.19 1.87 -10.24
CA ALA A 78 4.20 0.82 -10.40
C ALA A 78 5.33 0.88 -9.36
N SER A 79 5.91 2.06 -9.16
CA SER A 79 7.05 2.20 -8.26
C SER A 79 6.76 1.75 -6.82
N PRO A 80 5.68 2.25 -6.17
CA PRO A 80 5.37 1.78 -4.82
C PRO A 80 4.93 0.32 -4.77
N ALA A 81 4.25 -0.19 -5.81
CA ALA A 81 3.84 -1.58 -5.86
C ALA A 81 5.04 -2.51 -5.90
N VAL A 82 6.02 -2.20 -6.75
CA VAL A 82 7.26 -2.99 -6.85
C VAL A 82 8.02 -2.94 -5.52
N ALA A 83 8.16 -1.76 -4.92
CA ALA A 83 8.87 -1.61 -3.65
C ALA A 83 8.22 -2.44 -2.54
N ALA A 84 6.90 -2.41 -2.44
CA ALA A 84 6.19 -3.19 -1.43
C ALA A 84 6.32 -4.69 -1.68
N ALA A 85 6.19 -5.13 -2.92
CA ALA A 85 6.35 -6.54 -3.28
C ALA A 85 7.77 -7.03 -2.97
N ASP A 86 8.78 -6.22 -3.24
CA ASP A 86 10.17 -6.57 -2.94
C ASP A 86 10.43 -6.69 -1.44
N CYS A 87 9.58 -6.13 -0.60
CA CYS A 87 9.65 -6.29 0.86
C CYS A 87 8.77 -7.45 1.37
N GLY A 88 8.21 -8.25 0.47
CA GLY A 88 7.42 -9.40 0.85
C GLY A 88 5.95 -9.10 1.17
N CYS A 89 5.47 -7.90 0.88
CA CYS A 89 4.06 -7.55 1.09
C CYS A 89 3.20 -7.98 -0.08
N ASN A 90 2.00 -8.45 0.22
CA ASN A 90 0.95 -8.58 -0.79
C ASN A 90 0.43 -7.18 -1.11
N VAL A 91 0.05 -6.96 -2.34
CA VAL A 91 -0.26 -5.61 -2.82
C VAL A 91 -1.64 -5.57 -3.47
N LEU A 92 -2.41 -4.56 -3.12
CA LEU A 92 -3.70 -4.28 -3.75
C LEU A 92 -3.57 -2.93 -4.44
N VAL A 93 -3.74 -2.91 -5.76
CA VAL A 93 -3.55 -1.71 -6.56
C VAL A 93 -4.88 -1.20 -7.09
N GLU A 94 -5.14 0.10 -6.93
CA GLU A 94 -6.29 0.73 -7.58
C GLU A 94 -6.13 0.67 -9.09
N LYS A 95 -7.22 0.48 -9.79
CA LYS A 95 -7.19 0.42 -11.25
C LYS A 95 -7.02 1.82 -11.86
N PRO A 96 -6.44 1.92 -13.05
CA PRO A 96 -5.79 0.82 -13.76
C PRO A 96 -4.48 0.42 -13.08
N LEU A 97 -4.09 -0.84 -13.23
CA LEU A 97 -2.89 -1.39 -12.58
C LEU A 97 -1.66 -0.53 -12.80
N ALA A 98 -1.47 -0.07 -14.02
CA ALA A 98 -0.34 0.76 -14.38
C ALA A 98 -0.66 1.57 -15.63
N SER A 99 0.14 2.61 -15.89
CA SER A 99 -0.08 3.51 -17.03
C SER A 99 0.55 3.02 -18.34
N SER A 100 1.38 1.98 -18.28
CA SER A 100 2.05 1.43 -19.47
C SER A 100 2.24 -0.08 -19.34
N LEU A 101 2.50 -0.73 -20.48
CA LEU A 101 2.83 -2.16 -20.47
C LEU A 101 4.13 -2.43 -19.72
N GLU A 102 5.09 -1.54 -19.85
CA GLU A 102 6.37 -1.66 -19.15
C GLU A 102 6.15 -1.68 -17.64
N ASP A 103 5.32 -0.80 -17.14
CA ASP A 103 5.00 -0.74 -15.71
C ASP A 103 4.23 -1.98 -15.25
N CYS A 104 3.29 -2.46 -16.07
CA CYS A 104 2.59 -3.71 -15.77
C CYS A 104 3.56 -4.88 -15.68
N ASP A 105 4.50 -4.96 -16.62
CA ASP A 105 5.51 -6.02 -16.63
C ASP A 105 6.40 -5.96 -15.38
N ALA A 106 6.76 -4.75 -14.94
CA ALA A 106 7.56 -4.56 -13.73
C ALA A 106 6.82 -5.07 -12.48
N ILE A 107 5.53 -4.78 -12.37
CA ILE A 107 4.70 -5.25 -11.27
C ILE A 107 4.58 -6.78 -11.28
N ILE A 108 4.31 -7.35 -12.44
CA ILE A 108 4.19 -8.81 -12.59
C ILE A 108 5.51 -9.50 -12.25
N ALA A 109 6.62 -8.95 -12.70
CA ALA A 109 7.94 -9.51 -12.39
C ALA A 109 8.21 -9.48 -10.87
N ALA A 110 7.85 -8.39 -10.21
CA ALA A 110 8.01 -8.27 -8.76
C ALA A 110 7.13 -9.28 -8.01
N GLU A 111 5.90 -9.49 -8.48
CA GLU A 111 5.00 -10.49 -7.91
C GLU A 111 5.60 -11.89 -7.96
N LYS A 112 6.11 -12.27 -9.12
CA LYS A 112 6.70 -13.60 -9.30
C LYS A 112 8.01 -13.77 -8.52
N ARG A 113 8.85 -12.75 -8.55
CA ARG A 113 10.15 -12.78 -7.88
C ARG A 113 10.03 -12.94 -6.36
N ASN A 114 9.00 -12.37 -5.78
CA ASN A 114 8.83 -12.30 -4.33
C ASN A 114 7.78 -13.27 -3.79
N HIS A 115 7.14 -14.05 -4.64
CA HIS A 115 6.09 -15.00 -4.25
C HIS A 115 4.97 -14.34 -3.45
N VAL A 116 4.60 -13.12 -3.82
CA VAL A 116 3.48 -12.39 -3.22
C VAL A 116 2.34 -12.32 -4.22
N THR A 117 1.18 -11.84 -3.76
CA THR A 117 0.01 -11.65 -4.62
C THR A 117 -0.18 -10.15 -4.87
N VAL A 118 -0.36 -9.79 -6.13
CA VAL A 118 -0.74 -8.43 -6.51
C VAL A 118 -2.14 -8.49 -7.12
N GLY A 119 -3.08 -7.83 -6.45
CA GLY A 119 -4.46 -7.76 -6.92
C GLY A 119 -4.83 -6.35 -7.36
N THR A 120 -5.84 -6.25 -8.20
CA THR A 120 -6.37 -4.97 -8.68
C THR A 120 -7.81 -4.83 -8.23
N MET A 121 -8.17 -3.67 -7.72
CA MET A 121 -9.56 -3.38 -7.39
C MET A 121 -10.37 -3.09 -8.65
N VAL A 122 -11.57 -3.62 -8.70
CA VAL A 122 -12.49 -3.39 -9.83
C VAL A 122 -13.65 -2.50 -9.43
#